data_b45e63e4c16a7bcf7c3b4a8843d76cd4
#
_entry.id   b45e63e4c16a7bcf7c3b4a8843d76cd4
#
_cell.length_a   1.000
_cell.length_b   1.000
_cell.length_c   1.000
_cell.angle_alpha   90.00
_cell.angle_beta   90.00
_cell.angle_gamma   90.00
#
_symmetry.space_group_name_H-M   'P 1'
#
loop_
_entity.id
_entity.type
_entity.pdbx_description
1 polymer ?
#
loop_
_entity_poly.entity_id
_entity_poly.type
_entity_poly.pdbx_seq_one_letter_code
_entity_poly.pdbx_strand_id
1 'polypeptide(L)'
;GGGGAAGGGGTGGTGSRAAGPALAAAGAVALAAAVTAGGLAVPVRTAAADTVRIAVVQGNVQQPGMDFLGRPMLILNNHVEATLELAEDVEAGREERPDLVIWPENASDLDPHRYPQAYDAIDRAAKAVGVPVLVGALVDHPEREGYVENQGIVWDPEAGPGASYTKQHPVPFGEYVPYRDQLSKVITRLQRVPRDFWPGQSTGVMDVGPARLGDVICFEVAYDEIVRATVNDGARALVIQTNNATYGNTGQPEQQLVMSRLRAVEHGRAVVTAATSGISAVVAPDGTIGQRTEEFTQDVVTADLPLRDETTLSDRIGPAPEWVLAMVGLLSCAAAFATGRRGRAHGVNRTDEKRRQQ
;
A
#
# COMPACT_ATOMS: atom_id res chain seq x y z
N GLY A 1 21.27 -22.29 89.95
CA GLY A 1 21.99 -21.60 88.96
C GLY A 1 21.29 -21.70 87.59
N GLY A 2 20.75 -20.67 87.15
CA GLY A 2 20.11 -20.57 85.88
C GLY A 2 20.78 -19.61 84.97
N GLY A 3 20.78 -19.80 83.74
CA GLY A 3 21.29 -18.86 82.74
C GLY A 3 20.42 -18.86 81.53
N GLY A 4 19.70 -17.77 81.30
CA GLY A 4 18.89 -17.57 80.13
C GLY A 4 19.75 -17.06 78.94
N ALA A 5 19.49 -17.53 77.77
CA ALA A 5 20.03 -17.01 76.52
C ALA A 5 18.87 -16.49 75.64
N ALA A 6 18.90 -15.20 75.35
CA ALA A 6 18.00 -14.53 74.42
C ALA A 6 18.47 -14.73 72.97
N GLY A 7 17.64 -15.34 72.16
CA GLY A 7 17.85 -15.45 70.70
C GLY A 7 17.30 -14.23 69.98
N GLY A 8 18.14 -13.49 69.30
CA GLY A 8 17.73 -12.39 68.39
C GLY A 8 17.34 -12.92 67.02
N GLY A 9 16.08 -12.78 66.67
CA GLY A 9 15.59 -13.09 65.37
C GLY A 9 15.91 -11.97 64.38
N GLY A 10 16.78 -12.25 63.40
CA GLY A 10 17.01 -11.39 62.25
C GLY A 10 15.93 -11.57 61.20
N THR A 11 15.05 -10.57 61.06
CA THR A 11 14.12 -10.53 59.95
C THR A 11 14.82 -10.08 58.69
N GLY A 12 15.06 -11.01 57.80
CA GLY A 12 15.65 -10.75 56.49
C GLY A 12 14.69 -9.97 55.58
N GLY A 13 15.05 -8.74 55.30
CA GLY A 13 14.35 -7.93 54.28
C GLY A 13 14.70 -8.40 52.87
N THR A 14 13.97 -9.34 52.36
CA THR A 14 14.03 -9.76 50.94
C THR A 14 12.72 -9.46 50.24
N GLY A 15 12.53 -8.22 49.78
CA GLY A 15 11.24 -7.97 49.12
C GLY A 15 11.15 -6.78 48.15
N SER A 16 12.14 -5.91 47.98
CA SER A 16 11.85 -4.65 47.29
C SER A 16 12.55 -4.43 45.95
N ARG A 17 13.38 -5.33 45.45
CA ARG A 17 14.12 -5.14 44.19
C ARG A 17 13.46 -5.72 42.93
N ALA A 18 12.51 -6.62 43.01
CA ALA A 18 11.83 -7.26 41.90
C ALA A 18 10.49 -6.60 41.51
N ALA A 19 9.90 -5.78 42.37
CA ALA A 19 8.61 -5.14 42.13
C ALA A 19 8.65 -4.03 41.06
N GLY A 20 9.73 -3.28 40.94
CA GLY A 20 9.86 -2.18 40.01
C GLY A 20 9.74 -2.59 38.51
N PRO A 21 10.52 -3.55 38.01
CA PRO A 21 10.41 -3.97 36.61
C PRO A 21 9.09 -4.69 36.30
N ALA A 22 8.49 -5.42 37.23
CA ALA A 22 7.20 -6.07 37.02
C ALA A 22 6.06 -5.04 36.93
N LEU A 23 6.07 -4.00 37.77
CA LEU A 23 5.10 -2.90 37.69
C LEU A 23 5.25 -2.08 36.40
N ALA A 24 6.48 -1.84 35.94
CA ALA A 24 6.72 -1.16 34.67
C ALA A 24 6.21 -1.98 33.47
N ALA A 25 6.44 -3.29 33.48
CA ALA A 25 5.92 -4.18 32.45
C ALA A 25 4.37 -4.25 32.45
N ALA A 26 3.76 -4.35 33.61
CA ALA A 26 2.31 -4.34 33.75
C ALA A 26 1.69 -2.99 33.29
N GLY A 27 2.34 -1.87 33.62
CA GLY A 27 1.95 -0.54 33.13
C GLY A 27 2.02 -0.41 31.62
N ALA A 28 3.10 -0.93 30.98
CA ALA A 28 3.24 -0.92 29.52
C ALA A 28 2.16 -1.79 28.83
N VAL A 29 1.86 -2.98 29.37
CA VAL A 29 0.79 -3.84 28.86
C VAL A 29 -0.59 -3.17 29.02
N ALA A 30 -0.86 -2.55 30.16
CA ALA A 30 -2.11 -1.83 30.39
C ALA A 30 -2.27 -0.64 29.44
N LEU A 31 -1.20 0.12 29.20
CA LEU A 31 -1.21 1.23 28.24
C LEU A 31 -1.46 0.73 26.82
N ALA A 32 -0.77 -0.33 26.37
CA ALA A 32 -0.99 -0.92 25.07
C ALA A 32 -2.43 -1.41 24.89
N ALA A 33 -2.99 -2.08 25.89
CA ALA A 33 -4.38 -2.52 25.89
C ALA A 33 -5.37 -1.34 25.83
N ALA A 34 -5.10 -0.26 26.58
CA ALA A 34 -5.93 0.93 26.59
C ALA A 34 -5.91 1.66 25.24
N VAL A 35 -4.73 1.78 24.61
CA VAL A 35 -4.58 2.37 23.26
C VAL A 35 -5.32 1.54 22.22
N THR A 36 -5.18 0.21 22.25
CA THR A 36 -5.88 -0.70 21.34
C THR A 36 -7.40 -0.61 21.52
N ALA A 37 -7.89 -0.69 22.78
CA ALA A 37 -9.31 -0.58 23.07
C ALA A 37 -9.88 0.80 22.69
N GLY A 38 -9.10 1.87 22.92
CA GLY A 38 -9.44 3.23 22.50
C GLY A 38 -9.57 3.35 20.98
N GLY A 39 -8.64 2.74 20.23
CA GLY A 39 -8.69 2.70 18.77
C GLY A 39 -9.91 1.96 18.24
N LEU A 40 -10.28 0.83 18.84
CA LEU A 40 -11.47 0.06 18.46
C LEU A 40 -12.79 0.80 18.78
N ALA A 41 -12.77 1.74 19.71
CA ALA A 41 -13.94 2.56 20.08
C ALA A 41 -14.15 3.78 19.16
N VAL A 42 -13.17 4.11 18.30
CA VAL A 42 -13.29 5.24 17.36
C VAL A 42 -14.18 4.77 16.18
N PRO A 43 -15.35 5.39 15.96
CA PRO A 43 -16.18 5.02 14.83
C PRO A 43 -15.52 5.46 13.52
N VAL A 44 -15.38 4.52 12.59
CA VAL A 44 -15.00 4.84 11.22
C VAL A 44 -16.21 5.45 10.53
N ARG A 45 -16.10 6.71 10.12
CA ARG A 45 -17.17 7.40 9.40
C ARG A 45 -17.20 6.92 7.95
N THR A 46 -18.33 6.39 7.52
CA THR A 46 -18.54 5.92 6.14
C THR A 46 -19.39 6.87 5.31
N ALA A 47 -20.01 7.88 5.93
CA ALA A 47 -20.84 8.84 5.23
C ALA A 47 -20.05 9.56 4.13
N ALA A 48 -20.59 9.55 2.92
CA ALA A 48 -20.04 10.20 1.75
C ALA A 48 -20.72 11.56 1.53
N ALA A 49 -19.99 12.50 0.93
CA ALA A 49 -20.58 13.74 0.42
C ALA A 49 -21.33 13.49 -0.90
N ASP A 50 -20.70 12.68 -1.77
CA ASP A 50 -21.20 12.26 -3.07
C ASP A 50 -20.84 10.81 -3.32
N THR A 51 -21.45 10.22 -4.36
CA THR A 51 -21.09 8.92 -4.91
C THR A 51 -20.82 9.04 -6.40
N VAL A 52 -19.93 8.21 -6.92
CA VAL A 52 -19.68 8.07 -8.35
C VAL A 52 -19.78 6.59 -8.71
N ARG A 53 -20.46 6.28 -9.81
CA ARG A 53 -20.55 4.90 -10.30
C ARG A 53 -19.33 4.56 -11.12
N ILE A 54 -18.63 3.52 -10.70
CA ILE A 54 -17.39 3.07 -11.35
C ILE A 54 -17.57 1.68 -11.95
N ALA A 55 -16.75 1.39 -12.98
CA ALA A 55 -16.51 0.04 -13.44
C ALA A 55 -15.00 -0.26 -13.36
N VAL A 56 -14.63 -1.38 -12.76
CA VAL A 56 -13.26 -1.87 -12.67
C VAL A 56 -13.09 -3.06 -13.59
N VAL A 57 -12.21 -2.96 -14.56
CA VAL A 57 -12.00 -4.00 -15.58
C VAL A 57 -10.78 -4.83 -15.24
N GLN A 58 -10.98 -6.12 -15.06
CA GLN A 58 -9.93 -7.14 -14.95
C GLN A 58 -9.85 -7.90 -16.27
N GLY A 59 -8.85 -7.57 -17.11
CA GLY A 59 -8.73 -8.17 -18.45
C GLY A 59 -8.18 -9.58 -18.43
N ASN A 60 -7.56 -10.01 -17.33
CA ASN A 60 -6.90 -11.28 -17.14
C ASN A 60 -5.66 -11.51 -18.02
N VAL A 61 -4.83 -12.45 -17.57
CA VAL A 61 -3.74 -13.07 -18.32
C VAL A 61 -3.90 -14.57 -18.19
N GLN A 62 -4.16 -15.25 -19.30
CA GLN A 62 -4.56 -16.67 -19.33
C GLN A 62 -3.53 -17.64 -18.73
N GLN A 63 -2.27 -17.22 -18.53
CA GLN A 63 -1.21 -18.04 -17.97
C GLN A 63 -0.50 -17.30 -16.84
N PRO A 64 -0.57 -17.81 -15.60
CA PRO A 64 0.15 -17.22 -14.48
C PRO A 64 1.67 -17.35 -14.64
N GLY A 65 2.41 -16.38 -14.17
CA GLY A 65 3.87 -16.38 -14.18
C GLY A 65 4.47 -15.45 -15.22
N MET A 66 5.62 -15.79 -15.77
CA MET A 66 6.40 -14.90 -16.66
C MET A 66 6.14 -15.14 -18.16
N ASP A 67 5.31 -16.09 -18.53
CA ASP A 67 5.13 -16.54 -19.93
C ASP A 67 4.32 -15.56 -20.80
N PHE A 68 3.62 -14.59 -20.17
CA PHE A 68 2.91 -13.53 -20.89
C PHE A 68 3.84 -12.41 -21.36
N LEU A 69 5.05 -12.31 -20.81
CA LEU A 69 6.05 -11.32 -21.22
C LEU A 69 6.38 -11.50 -22.72
N GLY A 70 6.17 -10.44 -23.51
CA GLY A 70 6.36 -10.45 -24.95
C GLY A 70 5.06 -10.57 -25.77
N ARG A 71 3.88 -10.49 -25.12
CA ARG A 71 2.56 -10.43 -25.78
C ARG A 71 1.76 -9.18 -25.35
N PRO A 72 2.32 -7.98 -25.49
CA PRO A 72 1.71 -6.77 -24.93
C PRO A 72 0.32 -6.47 -25.50
N MET A 73 0.09 -6.75 -26.79
CA MET A 73 -1.23 -6.55 -27.41
C MET A 73 -2.29 -7.54 -26.91
N LEU A 74 -1.90 -8.72 -26.42
CA LEU A 74 -2.87 -9.66 -25.85
C LEU A 74 -3.48 -9.12 -24.55
N ILE A 75 -2.63 -8.62 -23.66
CA ILE A 75 -3.08 -8.04 -22.38
C ILE A 75 -3.98 -6.83 -22.65
N LEU A 76 -3.53 -5.93 -23.51
CA LEU A 76 -4.31 -4.74 -23.88
C LEU A 76 -5.68 -5.14 -24.48
N ASN A 77 -5.69 -6.07 -25.43
CA ASN A 77 -6.93 -6.50 -26.08
C ASN A 77 -7.92 -7.12 -25.10
N ASN A 78 -7.47 -7.88 -24.10
CA ASN A 78 -8.37 -8.43 -23.08
C ASN A 78 -9.11 -7.32 -22.30
N HIS A 79 -8.40 -6.22 -21.94
CA HIS A 79 -9.04 -5.09 -21.28
C HIS A 79 -10.00 -4.34 -22.22
N VAL A 80 -9.60 -4.18 -23.48
CA VAL A 80 -10.46 -3.59 -24.52
C VAL A 80 -11.72 -4.42 -24.72
N GLU A 81 -11.61 -5.74 -24.89
CA GLU A 81 -12.75 -6.64 -25.08
C GLU A 81 -13.71 -6.58 -23.89
N ALA A 82 -13.21 -6.69 -22.66
CA ALA A 82 -14.05 -6.58 -21.46
C ALA A 82 -14.75 -5.21 -21.36
N THR A 83 -14.10 -4.13 -21.80
CA THR A 83 -14.72 -2.80 -21.83
C THR A 83 -15.77 -2.68 -22.92
N LEU A 84 -15.57 -3.30 -24.09
CA LEU A 84 -16.57 -3.34 -25.16
C LEU A 84 -17.80 -4.17 -24.74
N GLU A 85 -17.60 -5.30 -24.07
CA GLU A 85 -18.69 -6.09 -23.49
C GLU A 85 -19.50 -5.29 -22.47
N LEU A 86 -18.81 -4.55 -21.58
CA LEU A 86 -19.49 -3.62 -20.66
C LEU A 86 -20.31 -2.58 -21.41
N ALA A 87 -19.78 -1.98 -22.48
CA ALA A 87 -20.51 -1.01 -23.28
C ALA A 87 -21.77 -1.61 -23.93
N GLU A 88 -21.69 -2.84 -24.45
CA GLU A 88 -22.82 -3.58 -24.98
C GLU A 88 -23.88 -3.89 -23.89
N ASP A 89 -23.44 -4.23 -22.68
CA ASP A 89 -24.34 -4.52 -21.56
C ASP A 89 -25.08 -3.25 -21.11
N VAL A 90 -24.40 -2.10 -21.10
CA VAL A 90 -25.00 -0.81 -20.82
C VAL A 90 -26.01 -0.42 -21.89
N GLU A 91 -25.67 -0.57 -23.19
CA GLU A 91 -26.60 -0.27 -24.29
C GLU A 91 -27.83 -1.17 -24.26
N ALA A 92 -27.66 -2.42 -23.88
CA ALA A 92 -28.76 -3.38 -23.75
C ALA A 92 -29.57 -3.23 -22.45
N GLY A 93 -29.19 -2.31 -21.56
CA GLY A 93 -29.83 -2.08 -20.26
C GLY A 93 -29.63 -3.24 -19.27
N ARG A 94 -28.60 -4.08 -19.45
CA ARG A 94 -28.23 -5.14 -18.51
C ARG A 94 -27.37 -4.61 -17.37
N GLU A 95 -26.58 -3.57 -17.65
CA GLU A 95 -25.77 -2.84 -16.65
C GLU A 95 -26.13 -1.35 -16.66
N GLU A 96 -26.00 -0.71 -15.50
CA GLU A 96 -26.10 0.75 -15.41
C GLU A 96 -24.81 1.38 -15.91
N ARG A 97 -24.96 2.49 -16.66
CA ARG A 97 -23.80 3.21 -17.19
C ARG A 97 -22.91 3.74 -16.08
N PRO A 98 -21.61 3.39 -16.06
CA PRO A 98 -20.67 3.98 -15.11
C PRO A 98 -20.38 5.45 -15.47
N ASP A 99 -19.89 6.22 -14.51
CA ASP A 99 -19.39 7.58 -14.72
C ASP A 99 -17.92 7.58 -15.18
N LEU A 100 -17.19 6.50 -14.87
CA LEU A 100 -15.80 6.27 -15.26
C LEU A 100 -15.44 4.78 -15.21
N VAL A 101 -14.37 4.41 -15.92
CA VAL A 101 -13.82 3.05 -15.95
C VAL A 101 -12.37 3.07 -15.43
N ILE A 102 -11.98 2.02 -14.73
CA ILE A 102 -10.62 1.87 -14.18
C ILE A 102 -10.01 0.58 -14.72
N TRP A 103 -8.86 0.71 -15.39
CA TRP A 103 -8.02 -0.40 -15.81
C TRP A 103 -6.83 -0.56 -14.85
N PRO A 104 -6.25 -1.76 -14.73
CA PRO A 104 -5.12 -2.02 -13.83
C PRO A 104 -3.79 -1.48 -14.34
N GLU A 105 -2.75 -1.60 -13.50
CA GLU A 105 -1.36 -1.38 -13.85
C GLU A 105 -0.95 -2.24 -15.05
N ASN A 106 -0.21 -1.66 -15.99
CA ASN A 106 0.27 -2.35 -17.19
C ASN A 106 -0.85 -3.01 -18.03
N ALA A 107 -2.04 -2.45 -18.04
CA ALA A 107 -3.07 -2.84 -19.00
C ALA A 107 -2.56 -2.65 -20.44
N SER A 108 -1.66 -1.67 -20.65
CA SER A 108 -0.87 -1.53 -21.87
C SER A 108 0.64 -1.55 -21.54
N ASP A 109 1.34 -2.59 -22.01
CA ASP A 109 2.81 -2.68 -21.99
C ASP A 109 3.45 -1.94 -23.19
N LEU A 110 2.62 -1.44 -24.13
CA LEU A 110 3.03 -0.59 -25.23
C LEU A 110 2.69 0.86 -24.91
N ASP A 111 3.65 1.73 -25.13
CA ASP A 111 3.47 3.18 -25.01
C ASP A 111 2.37 3.66 -25.99
N PRO A 112 1.20 4.11 -25.51
CA PRO A 112 0.13 4.54 -26.40
C PRO A 112 0.47 5.84 -27.17
N HIS A 113 1.43 6.63 -26.70
CA HIS A 113 1.87 7.84 -27.41
C HIS A 113 2.80 7.51 -28.59
N ARG A 114 3.43 6.33 -28.57
CA ARG A 114 4.40 5.90 -29.60
C ARG A 114 3.85 4.85 -30.55
N TYR A 115 2.97 3.98 -30.07
CA TYR A 115 2.43 2.86 -30.83
C TYR A 115 0.96 3.10 -31.22
N PRO A 116 0.67 3.46 -32.49
CA PRO A 116 -0.71 3.75 -32.93
C PRO A 116 -1.70 2.64 -32.63
N GLN A 117 -1.28 1.35 -32.72
CA GLN A 117 -2.16 0.22 -32.43
C GLN A 117 -2.60 0.19 -30.94
N ALA A 118 -1.75 0.63 -30.02
CA ALA A 118 -2.13 0.73 -28.60
C ALA A 118 -3.05 1.94 -28.38
N TYR A 119 -2.72 3.08 -28.99
CA TYR A 119 -3.58 4.26 -28.98
C TYR A 119 -4.98 3.95 -29.49
N ASP A 120 -5.09 3.39 -30.69
CA ASP A 120 -6.38 3.09 -31.35
C ASP A 120 -7.20 2.06 -30.56
N ALA A 121 -6.55 1.11 -29.90
CA ALA A 121 -7.23 0.11 -29.08
C ALA A 121 -7.85 0.72 -27.82
N ILE A 122 -7.09 1.56 -27.10
CA ILE A 122 -7.58 2.27 -25.89
C ILE A 122 -8.67 3.26 -26.27
N ASP A 123 -8.44 4.05 -27.31
CA ASP A 123 -9.36 5.07 -27.81
C ASP A 123 -10.71 4.45 -28.23
N ARG A 124 -10.67 3.30 -28.90
CA ARG A 124 -11.89 2.54 -29.25
C ARG A 124 -12.68 2.11 -28.02
N ALA A 125 -12.01 1.60 -26.97
CA ALA A 125 -12.68 1.18 -25.75
C ALA A 125 -13.30 2.37 -25.00
N ALA A 126 -12.56 3.48 -24.86
CA ALA A 126 -13.04 4.69 -24.21
C ALA A 126 -14.25 5.29 -24.96
N LYS A 127 -14.22 5.33 -26.30
CA LYS A 127 -15.33 5.80 -27.13
C LYS A 127 -16.55 4.90 -27.04
N ALA A 128 -16.35 3.58 -26.97
CA ALA A 128 -17.46 2.66 -26.87
C ALA A 128 -18.21 2.80 -25.54
N VAL A 129 -17.51 2.86 -24.43
CA VAL A 129 -18.15 3.04 -23.11
C VAL A 129 -18.64 4.49 -22.92
N GLY A 130 -18.03 5.45 -23.62
CA GLY A 130 -18.43 6.87 -23.67
C GLY A 130 -18.23 7.62 -22.35
N VAL A 131 -17.30 7.19 -21.51
CA VAL A 131 -16.88 7.81 -20.25
C VAL A 131 -15.36 7.74 -20.11
N PRO A 132 -14.74 8.59 -19.27
CA PRO A 132 -13.30 8.53 -19.05
C PRO A 132 -12.84 7.18 -18.52
N VAL A 133 -11.65 6.74 -18.99
CA VAL A 133 -10.98 5.51 -18.57
C VAL A 133 -9.65 5.87 -17.92
N LEU A 134 -9.42 5.42 -16.70
CA LEU A 134 -8.09 5.48 -16.08
C LEU A 134 -7.30 4.26 -16.51
N VAL A 135 -6.27 4.44 -17.33
CA VAL A 135 -5.51 3.38 -18.00
C VAL A 135 -4.12 3.25 -17.38
N GLY A 136 -3.76 2.07 -16.88
CA GLY A 136 -2.38 1.78 -16.50
C GLY A 136 -1.54 1.42 -17.72
N ALA A 137 -0.46 2.16 -17.98
CA ALA A 137 0.38 1.97 -19.15
C ALA A 137 1.86 2.15 -18.86
N LEU A 138 2.71 1.48 -19.66
CA LEU A 138 4.13 1.77 -19.74
C LEU A 138 4.37 2.81 -20.84
N VAL A 139 5.07 3.89 -20.47
CA VAL A 139 5.39 5.00 -21.37
C VAL A 139 6.90 5.14 -21.46
N ASP A 140 7.44 5.33 -22.66
CA ASP A 140 8.87 5.61 -22.84
C ASP A 140 9.22 6.97 -22.23
N HIS A 141 10.29 7.05 -21.42
CA HIS A 141 10.66 8.32 -20.80
C HIS A 141 11.07 9.34 -21.90
N PRO A 142 10.46 10.54 -21.91
CA PRO A 142 10.59 11.48 -23.05
C PRO A 142 12.01 11.98 -23.29
N GLU A 143 12.83 12.08 -22.22
CA GLU A 143 14.18 12.66 -22.30
C GLU A 143 15.30 11.64 -22.06
N ARG A 144 14.98 10.39 -21.62
CA ARG A 144 15.98 9.39 -21.22
C ARG A 144 15.79 8.08 -21.97
N GLU A 145 16.57 7.92 -23.02
CA GLU A 145 16.57 6.68 -23.77
C GLU A 145 16.90 5.47 -22.87
N GLY A 146 16.14 4.38 -23.02
CA GLY A 146 16.32 3.16 -22.24
C GLY A 146 15.57 3.16 -20.90
N TYR A 147 14.91 4.26 -20.52
CA TYR A 147 14.02 4.30 -19.35
C TYR A 147 12.55 4.28 -19.75
N VAL A 148 11.71 3.78 -18.86
CA VAL A 148 10.26 3.80 -18.98
C VAL A 148 9.63 4.40 -17.73
N GLU A 149 8.41 4.85 -17.85
CA GLU A 149 7.56 5.31 -16.77
C GLU A 149 6.35 4.37 -16.64
N ASN A 150 5.98 4.02 -15.43
CA ASN A 150 4.76 3.31 -15.12
C ASN A 150 3.70 4.36 -14.78
N GLN A 151 2.69 4.50 -15.64
CA GLN A 151 1.75 5.61 -15.55
C GLN A 151 0.30 5.12 -15.43
N GLY A 152 -0.49 5.85 -14.62
CA GLY A 152 -1.94 5.93 -14.73
C GLY A 152 -2.30 7.13 -15.61
N ILE A 153 -3.01 6.91 -16.71
CA ILE A 153 -3.38 7.93 -17.69
C ILE A 153 -4.89 8.06 -17.76
N VAL A 154 -5.41 9.26 -17.57
CA VAL A 154 -6.83 9.56 -17.80
C VAL A 154 -7.08 9.67 -19.29
N TRP A 155 -7.90 8.78 -19.83
CA TRP A 155 -8.27 8.74 -21.24
C TRP A 155 -9.72 9.23 -21.42
N ASP A 156 -9.88 10.40 -21.99
CA ASP A 156 -11.18 10.96 -22.29
C ASP A 156 -11.70 10.42 -23.62
N PRO A 157 -12.99 10.04 -23.74
CA PRO A 157 -13.54 9.46 -24.95
C PRO A 157 -13.56 10.42 -26.17
N GLU A 158 -13.52 11.73 -25.93
CA GLU A 158 -13.52 12.74 -27.00
C GLU A 158 -12.13 13.33 -27.25
N ALA A 159 -11.40 13.64 -26.16
CA ALA A 159 -10.10 14.33 -26.22
C ALA A 159 -8.89 13.37 -26.27
N GLY A 160 -9.06 12.09 -25.91
CA GLY A 160 -7.97 11.12 -25.80
C GLY A 160 -7.20 11.24 -24.51
N PRO A 161 -5.86 10.93 -24.49
CA PRO A 161 -5.06 10.93 -23.27
C PRO A 161 -4.87 12.33 -22.70
N GLY A 162 -5.09 12.47 -21.39
CA GLY A 162 -5.04 13.72 -20.64
C GLY A 162 -4.05 13.70 -19.47
N ALA A 163 -4.55 13.97 -18.25
CA ALA A 163 -3.74 13.95 -17.05
C ALA A 163 -3.14 12.57 -16.80
N SER A 164 -1.92 12.53 -16.24
CA SER A 164 -1.25 11.28 -15.89
C SER A 164 -0.51 11.38 -14.57
N TYR A 165 -0.37 10.24 -13.91
CA TYR A 165 0.45 10.02 -12.74
C TYR A 165 1.56 9.03 -13.07
N THR A 166 2.80 9.35 -12.73
CA THR A 166 3.94 8.43 -12.83
C THR A 166 4.27 7.87 -11.46
N LYS A 167 4.38 6.55 -11.36
CA LYS A 167 4.77 5.81 -10.16
C LYS A 167 6.02 6.40 -9.51
N GLN A 168 5.94 6.76 -8.22
CA GLN A 168 7.04 7.40 -7.50
C GLN A 168 8.07 6.38 -6.98
N HIS A 169 7.61 5.16 -6.60
CA HIS A 169 8.46 4.13 -6.00
C HIS A 169 8.52 2.86 -6.85
N PRO A 170 9.36 2.84 -7.91
CA PRO A 170 9.63 1.62 -8.65
C PRO A 170 10.19 0.51 -7.76
N VAL A 171 9.78 -0.74 -8.01
CA VAL A 171 10.14 -1.90 -7.21
C VAL A 171 11.56 -2.37 -7.53
N PRO A 172 12.49 -2.43 -6.54
CA PRO A 172 13.82 -2.94 -6.77
C PRO A 172 13.81 -4.38 -7.31
N PHE A 173 14.66 -4.67 -8.30
CA PHE A 173 14.79 -5.96 -8.96
C PHE A 173 13.57 -6.43 -9.76
N GLY A 174 12.46 -5.71 -9.72
CA GLY A 174 11.26 -5.92 -10.53
C GLY A 174 11.14 -4.88 -11.64
N GLU A 175 11.33 -3.62 -11.29
CA GLU A 175 11.15 -2.47 -12.20
C GLU A 175 12.46 -1.71 -12.44
N TYR A 176 13.44 -1.83 -11.55
CA TYR A 176 14.79 -1.34 -11.81
C TYR A 176 15.84 -2.23 -11.12
N VAL A 177 17.07 -2.16 -11.60
CA VAL A 177 18.19 -2.92 -11.03
C VAL A 177 19.16 -1.97 -10.32
N PRO A 178 19.16 -1.95 -8.96
CA PRO A 178 20.17 -1.20 -8.23
C PRO A 178 21.58 -1.63 -8.64
N TYR A 179 22.48 -0.67 -8.86
CA TYR A 179 23.86 -0.96 -9.29
C TYR A 179 23.94 -1.88 -10.52
N ARG A 180 23.08 -1.63 -11.54
CA ARG A 180 22.91 -2.47 -12.73
C ARG A 180 24.24 -2.91 -13.35
N ASP A 181 25.19 -2.00 -13.55
CA ASP A 181 26.47 -2.28 -14.21
C ASP A 181 27.33 -3.32 -13.48
N GLN A 182 27.18 -3.41 -12.16
CA GLN A 182 27.91 -4.36 -11.33
C GLN A 182 27.16 -5.69 -11.18
N LEU A 183 25.87 -5.61 -10.84
CA LEU A 183 25.08 -6.78 -10.50
C LEU A 183 24.66 -7.61 -11.73
N SER A 184 24.38 -6.99 -12.88
CA SER A 184 23.99 -7.69 -14.10
C SER A 184 25.11 -8.59 -14.67
N LYS A 185 26.38 -8.32 -14.33
CA LYS A 185 27.52 -9.15 -14.72
C LYS A 185 27.58 -10.47 -13.95
N VAL A 186 27.00 -10.51 -12.75
CA VAL A 186 27.08 -11.66 -11.83
C VAL A 186 25.76 -12.43 -11.77
N ILE A 187 24.62 -11.71 -11.91
CA ILE A 187 23.30 -12.28 -11.74
C ILE A 187 22.53 -12.20 -13.08
N THR A 188 22.58 -13.25 -13.86
CA THR A 188 21.94 -13.34 -15.18
C THR A 188 20.43 -13.13 -15.13
N ARG A 189 19.79 -13.45 -13.98
CA ARG A 189 18.33 -13.26 -13.81
C ARG A 189 17.88 -11.80 -13.90
N LEU A 190 18.78 -10.83 -13.64
CA LEU A 190 18.51 -9.40 -13.73
C LEU A 190 18.34 -8.89 -15.17
N GLN A 191 18.74 -9.69 -16.17
CA GLN A 191 18.48 -9.40 -17.58
C GLN A 191 16.99 -9.44 -17.95
N ARG A 192 16.13 -9.97 -17.06
CA ARG A 192 14.67 -9.96 -17.23
C ARG A 192 14.04 -8.59 -17.02
N VAL A 193 14.77 -7.64 -16.41
CA VAL A 193 14.38 -6.24 -16.32
C VAL A 193 15.17 -5.48 -17.41
N PRO A 194 14.65 -5.41 -18.65
CA PRO A 194 15.42 -4.90 -19.79
C PRO A 194 15.63 -3.39 -19.72
N ARG A 195 14.69 -2.65 -19.13
CA ARG A 195 14.73 -1.20 -18.95
C ARG A 195 14.41 -0.85 -17.50
N ASP A 196 15.06 0.19 -16.98
CA ASP A 196 14.77 0.69 -15.64
C ASP A 196 13.60 1.68 -15.69
N PHE A 197 12.74 1.58 -14.68
CA PHE A 197 11.61 2.49 -14.52
C PHE A 197 12.07 3.78 -13.85
N TRP A 198 11.67 4.90 -14.44
CA TRP A 198 11.98 6.23 -13.92
C TRP A 198 10.90 6.65 -12.91
N PRO A 199 11.29 7.12 -11.70
CA PRO A 199 10.32 7.50 -10.68
C PRO A 199 9.67 8.86 -10.96
N GLY A 200 8.35 8.94 -10.74
CA GLY A 200 7.60 10.19 -10.67
C GLY A 200 7.91 11.02 -9.43
N GLN A 201 7.41 12.26 -9.39
CA GLN A 201 7.65 13.19 -8.28
C GLN A 201 6.37 13.91 -7.79
N SER A 202 5.24 13.68 -8.43
CA SER A 202 3.96 14.28 -8.07
C SER A 202 3.04 13.27 -7.40
N THR A 203 2.05 13.75 -6.66
CA THR A 203 0.96 12.90 -6.14
C THR A 203 0.08 12.40 -7.28
N GLY A 204 -0.56 11.24 -7.07
CA GLY A 204 -1.44 10.63 -8.08
C GLY A 204 -2.86 11.23 -8.13
N VAL A 205 -3.04 12.47 -7.69
CA VAL A 205 -4.36 13.10 -7.67
C VAL A 205 -4.74 13.60 -9.06
N MET A 206 -5.83 13.04 -9.61
CA MET A 206 -6.35 13.37 -10.94
C MET A 206 -7.87 13.45 -10.93
N ASP A 207 -8.41 14.32 -11.78
CA ASP A 207 -9.85 14.34 -12.05
C ASP A 207 -10.15 13.31 -13.16
N VAL A 208 -10.93 12.28 -12.81
CA VAL A 208 -11.37 11.21 -13.72
C VAL A 208 -12.89 11.31 -13.84
N GLY A 209 -13.37 11.94 -14.90
CA GLY A 209 -14.77 12.29 -15.01
C GLY A 209 -15.22 13.17 -13.84
N PRO A 210 -16.31 12.81 -13.13
CA PRO A 210 -16.82 13.61 -12.02
C PRO A 210 -16.04 13.39 -10.69
N ALA A 211 -15.06 12.48 -10.66
CA ALA A 211 -14.38 12.08 -9.42
C ALA A 211 -12.93 12.57 -9.37
N ARG A 212 -12.55 13.18 -8.24
CA ARG A 212 -11.16 13.46 -7.90
C ARG A 212 -10.56 12.26 -7.21
N LEU A 213 -9.82 11.45 -7.95
CA LEU A 213 -9.25 10.19 -7.50
C LEU A 213 -7.75 10.34 -7.20
N GLY A 214 -7.27 9.53 -6.28
CA GLY A 214 -5.85 9.37 -5.98
C GLY A 214 -5.37 8.03 -6.51
N ASP A 215 -4.58 8.06 -7.57
CA ASP A 215 -3.95 6.87 -8.12
C ASP A 215 -2.69 6.53 -7.33
N VAL A 216 -2.55 5.26 -6.97
CA VAL A 216 -1.43 4.67 -6.22
C VAL A 216 -1.08 3.36 -6.90
N ILE A 217 0.12 3.26 -7.47
CA ILE A 217 0.42 2.12 -8.34
C ILE A 217 1.07 0.98 -7.55
N CYS A 218 0.36 -0.15 -7.46
CA CYS A 218 0.83 -1.45 -7.01
C CYS A 218 1.41 -1.41 -5.58
N PHE A 219 2.70 -1.69 -5.42
CA PHE A 219 3.37 -1.76 -4.12
C PHE A 219 3.45 -0.41 -3.38
N GLU A 220 3.14 0.71 -4.04
CA GLU A 220 3.06 2.02 -3.40
C GLU A 220 2.02 2.07 -2.28
N VAL A 221 0.99 1.22 -2.33
CA VAL A 221 0.00 1.07 -1.25
C VAL A 221 0.65 0.74 0.11
N ALA A 222 1.85 0.15 0.10
CA ALA A 222 2.61 -0.14 1.32
C ALA A 222 3.31 1.09 1.91
N TYR A 223 3.52 2.16 1.13
CA TYR A 223 4.20 3.38 1.56
C TYR A 223 3.20 4.40 2.11
N ASP A 224 3.19 4.55 3.42
CA ASP A 224 2.30 5.44 4.13
C ASP A 224 2.39 6.91 3.65
N GLU A 225 3.60 7.38 3.42
CA GLU A 225 3.86 8.75 2.97
C GLU A 225 3.24 9.07 1.60
N ILE A 226 3.21 8.10 0.67
CA ILE A 226 2.63 8.30 -0.67
C ILE A 226 1.11 8.41 -0.55
N VAL A 227 0.48 7.44 0.13
CA VAL A 227 -0.98 7.41 0.26
C VAL A 227 -1.48 8.63 1.03
N ARG A 228 -0.82 8.98 2.14
CA ARG A 228 -1.15 10.17 2.92
C ARG A 228 -0.95 11.47 2.14
N ALA A 229 0.14 11.61 1.38
CA ALA A 229 0.36 12.77 0.53
C ALA A 229 -0.76 12.91 -0.51
N THR A 230 -1.14 11.81 -1.15
CA THR A 230 -2.23 11.76 -2.14
C THR A 230 -3.58 12.16 -1.52
N VAL A 231 -3.91 11.66 -0.33
CA VAL A 231 -5.13 12.06 0.38
C VAL A 231 -5.11 13.52 0.78
N ASN A 232 -3.99 14.01 1.30
CA ASN A 232 -3.83 15.41 1.72
C ASN A 232 -3.84 16.39 0.54
N ASP A 233 -3.49 15.93 -0.67
CA ASP A 233 -3.58 16.70 -1.92
C ASP A 233 -5.01 16.70 -2.50
N GLY A 234 -5.95 16.06 -1.82
CA GLY A 234 -7.38 16.16 -2.09
C GLY A 234 -8.01 14.97 -2.81
N ALA A 235 -7.38 13.80 -2.79
CA ALA A 235 -8.03 12.59 -3.27
C ALA A 235 -9.29 12.27 -2.45
N ARG A 236 -10.42 12.10 -3.12
CA ARG A 236 -11.72 11.80 -2.49
C ARG A 236 -11.98 10.31 -2.36
N ALA A 237 -11.33 9.49 -3.18
CA ALA A 237 -11.20 8.05 -3.10
C ALA A 237 -9.82 7.64 -3.66
N LEU A 238 -9.38 6.43 -3.36
CA LEU A 238 -8.09 5.90 -3.81
C LEU A 238 -8.30 4.81 -4.86
N VAL A 239 -7.42 4.76 -5.84
CA VAL A 239 -7.31 3.69 -6.82
C VAL A 239 -5.94 3.03 -6.66
N ILE A 240 -5.93 1.71 -6.51
CA ILE A 240 -4.71 0.91 -6.48
C ILE A 240 -4.66 0.12 -7.79
N GLN A 241 -3.96 0.66 -8.78
CA GLN A 241 -3.70 -0.07 -10.02
C GLN A 241 -2.58 -1.08 -9.77
N THR A 242 -2.80 -2.36 -10.06
CA THR A 242 -1.82 -3.40 -9.77
C THR A 242 -1.72 -4.47 -10.84
N ASN A 243 -0.49 -4.96 -11.06
CA ASN A 243 -0.23 -6.11 -11.92
C ASN A 243 0.29 -7.29 -11.09
N ASN A 244 -0.61 -8.19 -10.70
CA ASN A 244 -0.30 -9.38 -9.91
C ASN A 244 0.05 -10.62 -10.75
N ALA A 245 0.08 -10.51 -12.09
CA ALA A 245 0.26 -11.67 -12.99
C ALA A 245 1.57 -12.43 -12.75
N THR A 246 2.64 -11.73 -12.36
CA THR A 246 3.94 -12.35 -12.07
C THR A 246 4.00 -13.13 -10.77
N TYR A 247 3.04 -12.92 -9.86
CA TYR A 247 3.02 -13.57 -8.55
C TYR A 247 2.49 -15.01 -8.61
N GLY A 248 1.83 -15.40 -9.71
CA GLY A 248 1.24 -16.71 -9.84
C GLY A 248 0.25 -17.03 -8.72
N ASN A 249 0.05 -18.31 -8.42
CA ASN A 249 -0.84 -18.77 -7.35
C ASN A 249 -0.17 -18.63 -5.97
N THR A 250 0.04 -17.39 -5.51
CA THR A 250 0.60 -17.09 -4.17
C THR A 250 -0.39 -16.29 -3.35
N GLY A 251 -0.13 -16.10 -2.04
CA GLY A 251 -0.95 -15.24 -1.20
C GLY A 251 -0.69 -13.73 -1.35
N GLN A 252 0.09 -13.30 -2.33
CA GLN A 252 0.46 -11.88 -2.48
C GLN A 252 -0.72 -10.99 -2.90
N PRO A 253 -1.62 -11.39 -3.83
CA PRO A 253 -2.80 -10.60 -4.15
C PRO A 253 -3.70 -10.35 -2.94
N GLU A 254 -3.94 -11.35 -2.11
CA GLU A 254 -4.68 -11.20 -0.85
C GLU A 254 -3.97 -10.26 0.15
N GLN A 255 -2.65 -10.34 0.27
CA GLN A 255 -1.87 -9.43 1.13
C GLN A 255 -2.00 -7.98 0.66
N GLN A 256 -1.95 -7.75 -0.65
CA GLN A 256 -2.12 -6.41 -1.21
C GLN A 256 -3.53 -5.87 -0.99
N LEU A 257 -4.56 -6.70 -1.13
CA LEU A 257 -5.93 -6.33 -0.80
C LEU A 257 -6.08 -5.98 0.70
N VAL A 258 -5.40 -6.69 1.60
CA VAL A 258 -5.38 -6.35 3.03
C VAL A 258 -4.71 -5.00 3.27
N MET A 259 -3.62 -4.64 2.55
CA MET A 259 -3.03 -3.30 2.61
C MET A 259 -4.03 -2.24 2.13
N SER A 260 -4.73 -2.47 1.02
CA SER A 260 -5.78 -1.57 0.53
C SER A 260 -6.89 -1.34 1.57
N ARG A 261 -7.30 -2.38 2.29
CA ARG A 261 -8.27 -2.28 3.40
C ARG A 261 -7.72 -1.43 4.56
N LEU A 262 -6.44 -1.60 4.89
CA LEU A 262 -5.80 -0.79 5.93
C LEU A 262 -5.82 0.68 5.53
N ARG A 263 -5.46 1.01 4.28
CA ARG A 263 -5.49 2.38 3.76
C ARG A 263 -6.90 2.97 3.74
N ALA A 264 -7.91 2.16 3.44
CA ALA A 264 -9.30 2.62 3.50
C ALA A 264 -9.67 3.11 4.91
N VAL A 265 -9.37 2.32 5.94
CA VAL A 265 -9.66 2.67 7.35
C VAL A 265 -8.79 3.84 7.83
N GLU A 266 -7.51 3.82 7.52
CA GLU A 266 -6.53 4.82 7.95
C GLU A 266 -6.88 6.22 7.44
N HIS A 267 -7.23 6.32 6.16
CA HIS A 267 -7.53 7.59 5.50
C HIS A 267 -9.03 7.89 5.41
N GLY A 268 -9.88 6.97 5.87
CA GLY A 268 -11.33 7.10 5.76
C GLY A 268 -11.79 7.31 4.31
N ARG A 269 -11.13 6.67 3.35
CA ARG A 269 -11.43 6.74 1.91
C ARG A 269 -11.89 5.39 1.40
N ALA A 270 -12.82 5.38 0.45
CA ALA A 270 -13.03 4.18 -0.34
C ALA A 270 -11.77 3.88 -1.17
N VAL A 271 -11.45 2.61 -1.34
CA VAL A 271 -10.31 2.15 -2.11
C VAL A 271 -10.79 1.18 -3.18
N VAL A 272 -10.41 1.46 -4.42
CA VAL A 272 -10.60 0.56 -5.55
C VAL A 272 -9.28 -0.14 -5.83
N THR A 273 -9.24 -1.46 -5.79
CA THR A 273 -8.12 -2.23 -6.31
C THR A 273 -8.47 -2.70 -7.71
N ALA A 274 -7.69 -2.31 -8.70
CA ALA A 274 -7.81 -2.77 -10.09
C ALA A 274 -6.60 -3.66 -10.40
N ALA A 275 -6.84 -4.94 -10.64
CA ALA A 275 -5.81 -5.94 -10.89
C ALA A 275 -5.91 -6.52 -12.30
N THR A 276 -4.76 -6.82 -12.94
CA THR A 276 -4.73 -7.44 -14.27
C THR A 276 -5.28 -8.87 -14.25
N SER A 277 -4.86 -9.67 -13.27
CA SER A 277 -5.28 -11.07 -13.07
C SER A 277 -5.33 -11.47 -11.60
N GLY A 278 -5.10 -10.53 -10.70
CA GLY A 278 -5.18 -10.75 -9.25
C GLY A 278 -6.60 -10.60 -8.74
N ILE A 279 -6.76 -9.78 -7.70
CA ILE A 279 -8.06 -9.52 -7.09
C ILE A 279 -8.40 -8.04 -7.30
N SER A 280 -9.37 -7.77 -8.17
CA SER A 280 -10.01 -6.46 -8.25
C SER A 280 -11.11 -6.38 -7.21
N ALA A 281 -11.21 -5.26 -6.51
CA ALA A 281 -12.17 -5.13 -5.41
C ALA A 281 -12.51 -3.66 -5.12
N VAL A 282 -13.69 -3.44 -4.56
CA VAL A 282 -14.09 -2.15 -4.00
C VAL A 282 -14.17 -2.29 -2.48
N VAL A 283 -13.40 -1.47 -1.78
CA VAL A 283 -13.27 -1.45 -0.33
C VAL A 283 -13.90 -0.18 0.21
N ALA A 284 -14.85 -0.32 1.12
CA ALA A 284 -15.50 0.80 1.79
C ALA A 284 -14.52 1.51 2.76
N PRO A 285 -14.79 2.77 3.17
CA PRO A 285 -13.93 3.52 4.11
C PRO A 285 -13.70 2.85 5.47
N ASP A 286 -14.54 1.90 5.86
CA ASP A 286 -14.37 1.09 7.08
C ASP A 286 -13.57 -0.20 6.87
N GLY A 287 -13.02 -0.42 5.67
CA GLY A 287 -12.26 -1.60 5.30
C GLY A 287 -13.12 -2.81 4.93
N THR A 288 -14.44 -2.66 4.86
CA THR A 288 -15.32 -3.73 4.38
C THR A 288 -15.13 -3.91 2.87
N ILE A 289 -14.89 -5.16 2.45
CA ILE A 289 -14.84 -5.52 1.03
C ILE A 289 -16.28 -5.66 0.53
N GLY A 290 -16.61 -4.90 -0.51
CA GLY A 290 -17.86 -5.05 -1.25
C GLY A 290 -17.76 -6.16 -2.30
N GLN A 291 -17.85 -5.79 -3.56
CA GLN A 291 -17.65 -6.73 -4.68
C GLN A 291 -16.15 -6.99 -4.88
N ARG A 292 -15.81 -8.21 -5.30
CA ARG A 292 -14.45 -8.62 -5.67
C ARG A 292 -14.49 -9.66 -6.79
N THR A 293 -13.44 -9.70 -7.60
CA THR A 293 -13.24 -10.71 -8.63
C THR A 293 -12.53 -11.95 -8.07
N GLU A 294 -12.58 -13.03 -8.83
CA GLU A 294 -11.72 -14.21 -8.67
C GLU A 294 -10.37 -13.97 -9.37
N GLU A 295 -9.30 -14.59 -8.84
CA GLU A 295 -7.99 -14.56 -9.49
C GLU A 295 -8.02 -15.29 -10.83
N PHE A 296 -7.26 -14.82 -11.82
CA PHE A 296 -7.11 -15.40 -13.15
C PHE A 296 -8.43 -15.55 -13.93
N THR A 297 -9.38 -14.64 -13.68
CA THR A 297 -10.62 -14.52 -14.44
C THR A 297 -10.66 -13.18 -15.16
N GLN A 298 -11.35 -13.13 -16.30
CA GLN A 298 -11.80 -11.87 -16.90
C GLN A 298 -13.13 -11.50 -16.23
N ASP A 299 -13.23 -10.27 -15.72
CA ASP A 299 -14.40 -9.83 -14.99
C ASP A 299 -14.50 -8.29 -14.96
N VAL A 300 -15.70 -7.77 -14.74
CA VAL A 300 -15.97 -6.34 -14.54
C VAL A 300 -16.77 -6.15 -13.26
N VAL A 301 -16.22 -5.40 -12.32
CA VAL A 301 -16.90 -5.02 -11.08
C VAL A 301 -17.48 -3.63 -11.23
N THR A 302 -18.80 -3.49 -11.07
CA THR A 302 -19.48 -2.19 -11.04
C THR A 302 -19.93 -1.86 -9.63
N ALA A 303 -19.70 -0.62 -9.18
CA ALA A 303 -20.06 -0.21 -7.82
C ALA A 303 -20.26 1.32 -7.72
N ASP A 304 -21.03 1.72 -6.71
CA ASP A 304 -21.10 3.11 -6.28
C ASP A 304 -19.98 3.40 -5.27
N LEU A 305 -19.03 4.23 -5.68
CA LEU A 305 -17.85 4.60 -4.90
C LEU A 305 -18.13 5.85 -4.08
N PRO A 306 -18.11 5.79 -2.74
CA PRO A 306 -18.32 6.98 -1.92
C PRO A 306 -17.11 7.91 -1.98
N LEU A 307 -17.37 9.19 -2.27
CA LEU A 307 -16.38 10.26 -2.33
C LEU A 307 -16.39 11.07 -1.03
N ARG A 308 -15.22 11.30 -0.42
CA ARG A 308 -15.10 11.97 0.87
C ARG A 308 -14.01 13.04 0.86
N ASP A 309 -14.28 14.16 1.55
CA ASP A 309 -13.38 15.31 1.62
C ASP A 309 -12.65 15.38 2.99
N GLU A 310 -13.27 14.85 4.07
CA GLU A 310 -12.74 14.95 5.41
C GLU A 310 -11.45 14.13 5.60
N THR A 311 -10.44 14.73 6.22
CA THR A 311 -9.21 14.04 6.63
C THR A 311 -9.35 13.38 8.00
N THR A 312 -8.68 12.25 8.19
CA THR A 312 -8.63 11.52 9.45
C THR A 312 -7.62 12.12 10.43
N LEU A 313 -7.60 11.58 11.65
CA LEU A 313 -6.54 11.92 12.60
C LEU A 313 -5.17 11.43 12.08
N SER A 314 -5.10 10.25 11.45
CA SER A 314 -3.88 9.70 10.84
C SER A 314 -3.29 10.65 9.80
N ASP A 315 -4.14 11.20 8.92
CA ASP A 315 -3.71 12.18 7.91
C ASP A 315 -3.04 13.41 8.52
N ARG A 316 -3.57 13.88 9.67
CA ARG A 316 -3.13 15.11 10.33
C ARG A 316 -1.85 14.95 11.14
N ILE A 317 -1.74 13.86 11.92
CA ILE A 317 -0.58 13.64 12.80
C ILE A 317 0.58 12.92 12.09
N GLY A 318 0.29 12.22 11.01
CA GLY A 318 1.28 11.48 10.21
C GLY A 318 2.12 10.51 11.05
N PRO A 319 3.44 10.39 10.78
CA PRO A 319 4.33 9.44 11.45
C PRO A 319 4.76 9.87 12.86
N ALA A 320 4.23 10.97 13.41
CA ALA A 320 4.64 11.48 14.72
C ALA A 320 4.50 10.44 15.86
N PRO A 321 3.41 9.63 15.97
CA PRO A 321 3.31 8.60 17.00
C PRO A 321 4.40 7.53 16.91
N GLU A 322 4.79 7.12 15.71
CA GLU A 322 5.85 6.14 15.46
C GLU A 322 7.20 6.66 15.93
N TRP A 323 7.53 7.89 15.58
CA TRP A 323 8.78 8.54 16.02
C TRP A 323 8.82 8.74 17.55
N VAL A 324 7.71 9.08 18.17
CA VAL A 324 7.62 9.19 19.65
C VAL A 324 7.86 7.83 20.28
N LEU A 325 7.23 6.76 19.80
CA LEU A 325 7.44 5.40 20.31
C LEU A 325 8.88 4.91 20.09
N ALA A 326 9.46 5.18 18.93
CA ALA A 326 10.85 4.85 18.64
C ALA A 326 11.82 5.58 19.59
N MET A 327 11.60 6.87 19.83
CA MET A 327 12.41 7.66 20.78
C MET A 327 12.27 7.16 22.22
N VAL A 328 11.06 6.84 22.67
CA VAL A 328 10.83 6.25 24.00
C VAL A 328 11.57 4.91 24.14
N GLY A 329 11.50 4.08 23.11
CA GLY A 329 12.23 2.81 23.06
C GLY A 329 13.74 3.00 23.17
N LEU A 330 14.31 3.89 22.37
CA LEU A 330 15.74 4.20 22.39
C LEU A 330 16.21 4.77 23.75
N LEU A 331 15.46 5.70 24.33
CA LEU A 331 15.76 6.28 25.64
C LEU A 331 15.68 5.23 26.75
N SER A 332 14.70 4.33 26.68
CA SER A 332 14.58 3.21 27.63
C SER A 332 15.75 2.25 27.55
N CYS A 333 16.19 1.91 26.34
CA CYS A 333 17.39 1.08 26.12
C CYS A 333 18.67 1.77 26.65
N ALA A 334 18.83 3.06 26.37
CA ALA A 334 19.98 3.85 26.87
C ALA A 334 20.01 3.93 28.41
N ALA A 335 18.85 4.15 29.04
CA ALA A 335 18.72 4.18 30.48
C ALA A 335 19.05 2.79 31.10
N ALA A 336 18.54 1.70 30.53
CA ALA A 336 18.85 0.35 30.98
C ALA A 336 20.34 0.02 30.86
N PHE A 337 20.98 0.42 29.76
CA PHE A 337 22.42 0.25 29.55
C PHE A 337 23.25 1.06 30.57
N ALA A 338 22.89 2.31 30.83
CA ALA A 338 23.56 3.18 31.80
C ALA A 338 23.45 2.65 33.23
N THR A 339 22.26 2.16 33.63
CA THR A 339 22.04 1.58 34.96
C THR A 339 22.74 0.24 35.13
N GLY A 340 22.75 -0.60 34.10
CA GLY A 340 23.48 -1.90 34.09
C GLY A 340 25.00 -1.72 34.26
N ARG A 341 25.58 -0.69 33.63
CA ARG A 341 27.02 -0.36 33.81
C ARG A 341 27.32 0.12 35.24
N ARG A 342 26.48 0.96 35.84
CA ARG A 342 26.64 1.44 37.21
C ARG A 342 26.56 0.30 38.22
N GLY A 343 25.66 -0.67 38.02
CA GLY A 343 25.52 -1.85 38.86
C GLY A 343 26.78 -2.74 38.84
N ARG A 344 27.40 -2.91 37.67
CA ARG A 344 28.67 -3.66 37.53
C ARG A 344 29.86 -2.95 38.18
N ALA A 345 29.96 -1.64 38.03
CA ALA A 345 31.06 -0.87 38.65
C ALA A 345 30.98 -0.91 40.18
N HIS A 346 29.80 -0.88 40.79
CA HIS A 346 29.63 -1.03 42.25
C HIS A 346 29.89 -2.46 42.75
N GLY A 347 29.63 -3.49 41.94
CA GLY A 347 29.90 -4.89 42.27
C GLY A 347 31.38 -5.21 42.33
N VAL A 348 32.18 -4.64 41.43
CA VAL A 348 33.66 -4.85 41.39
C VAL A 348 34.33 -4.21 42.60
N ASN A 349 33.95 -2.99 42.99
CA ASN A 349 34.53 -2.33 44.18
C ASN A 349 34.25 -3.07 45.49
N ARG A 350 33.08 -3.70 45.63
CA ARG A 350 32.78 -4.50 46.85
C ARG A 350 33.56 -5.81 46.94
N THR A 351 33.92 -6.42 45.84
CA THR A 351 34.76 -7.65 45.82
C THR A 351 36.23 -7.36 46.13
N ASP A 352 36.74 -6.22 45.68
CA ASP A 352 38.13 -5.81 45.98
C ASP A 352 38.33 -5.37 47.44
N GLU A 353 37.32 -4.73 48.04
CA GLU A 353 37.38 -4.31 49.45
C GLU A 353 37.32 -5.50 50.42
N LYS A 354 36.56 -6.56 50.07
CA LYS A 354 36.55 -7.83 50.83
C LYS A 354 37.86 -8.63 50.72
N ARG A 355 38.56 -8.54 49.59
CA ARG A 355 39.89 -9.17 49.41
C ARG A 355 41.04 -8.47 50.14
N ARG A 356 40.89 -7.18 50.49
CA ARG A 356 41.89 -6.40 51.26
C ARG A 356 41.74 -6.55 52.77
N GLN A 357 40.65 -7.14 53.26
CA GLN A 357 40.35 -7.38 54.66
C GLN A 357 40.61 -8.83 55.12
N GLN A 358 41.07 -9.72 54.23
CA GLN A 358 41.59 -11.06 54.51
C GLN A 358 43.12 -11.10 54.32
#